data_780b73de92dd85407013cfd734a77745
#
_entry.id   780b73de92dd85407013cfd734a77745
#
_cell.length_a   1.000
_cell.length_b   1.000
_cell.length_c   1.000
_cell.angle_alpha   90.00
_cell.angle_beta   90.00
_cell.angle_gamma   90.00
#
_symmetry.space_group_name_H-M   'P 1'
#
loop_
_entity.id
_entity.type
_entity.pdbx_description
1 polymer ?
#
loop_
_entity_poly.entity_id
_entity_poly.type
_entity_poly.pdbx_seq_one_letter_code
_entity_poly.pdbx_strand_id
1 'polypeptide(L)'
;MSADAMSAPLPPPPVWRLAQRMARTKTSAVREILKIAERPDILSFAGGLPAPELFPLEAIAEAHAEVLATEGRAALQYSTTEGFGPLREWICGHLQKRGRVATTDQVLITSGSQQGIDLVAKVLLDPGDLVIVESPSYLAALQTFGSYEAKFATVGSDDQGMRTDDLERMLATHRPKMVYVVSNFQNPKGTTLSLERRRELVRLAQKYRFLILEDDPYGELRFTGDHLPSMASFDDEGVVVSLGTFSKTLAPGLRIGWVAGPRDFVRSLTIAKQATDLHTATLAQRAVAKLLTRFDYGAHLEALCPVYGQRANAMLDALKVHMPAGTSWTTPEGGMFLWVELPEGLSGDALLPKAIEQKVAFVPGSPFFANNPRPEFMRLNYSNRPPELITEGMRRLGAVISAAM
;
A
#
# COMPACT_ATOMS: atom_id res chain seq x y z
N MET A 1 60.90 -9.26 26.92
CA MET A 1 60.16 -10.53 26.78
C MET A 1 58.78 -10.15 26.25
N SER A 2 58.65 -10.23 24.95
CA SER A 2 57.37 -9.96 24.24
C SER A 2 56.53 -11.23 24.30
N ALA A 3 55.31 -11.11 24.75
CA ALA A 3 54.31 -12.14 24.62
C ALA A 3 53.37 -11.76 23.46
N ASP A 4 53.66 -12.29 22.27
CA ASP A 4 52.71 -12.37 21.18
C ASP A 4 51.55 -13.29 21.60
N ALA A 5 50.48 -12.71 22.12
CA ALA A 5 49.23 -13.42 22.25
C ALA A 5 48.61 -13.52 20.85
N MET A 6 48.94 -14.59 20.12
CA MET A 6 48.20 -15.01 18.94
C MET A 6 46.74 -15.20 19.32
N SER A 7 45.88 -14.29 18.90
CA SER A 7 44.42 -14.42 19.04
C SER A 7 44.00 -15.68 18.26
N ALA A 8 43.39 -16.64 18.95
CA ALA A 8 42.81 -17.81 18.31
C ALA A 8 41.81 -17.35 17.23
N PRO A 9 41.76 -18.00 16.05
CA PRO A 9 40.82 -17.66 15.03
C PRO A 9 39.37 -17.79 15.56
N LEU A 10 38.55 -16.78 15.30
CA LEU A 10 37.13 -16.81 15.66
C LEU A 10 36.47 -18.07 15.11
N PRO A 11 35.63 -18.75 15.88
CA PRO A 11 34.95 -19.93 15.40
C PRO A 11 34.10 -19.54 14.16
N PRO A 12 33.94 -20.47 13.18
CA PRO A 12 33.15 -20.19 12.01
C PRO A 12 31.70 -19.79 12.42
N PRO A 13 31.06 -18.87 11.72
CA PRO A 13 29.70 -18.43 12.05
C PRO A 13 28.74 -19.64 12.05
N PRO A 14 27.80 -19.69 12.99
CA PRO A 14 26.85 -20.79 13.08
C PRO A 14 26.03 -20.91 11.79
N VAL A 15 25.91 -22.13 11.27
CA VAL A 15 25.11 -22.44 10.09
C VAL A 15 23.65 -22.58 10.53
N TRP A 16 22.87 -21.49 10.36
CA TRP A 16 21.46 -21.49 10.69
C TRP A 16 20.64 -22.26 9.63
N ARG A 17 19.78 -23.16 10.06
CA ARG A 17 18.75 -23.74 9.21
C ARG A 17 17.50 -22.84 9.23
N LEU A 18 17.38 -21.99 8.23
CA LEU A 18 16.21 -21.13 8.08
C LEU A 18 14.95 -21.95 7.76
N ALA A 19 13.77 -21.41 8.10
CA ALA A 19 12.50 -22.01 7.70
C ALA A 19 12.41 -22.11 6.18
N GLN A 20 11.77 -23.17 5.64
CA GLN A 20 11.66 -23.40 4.20
C GLN A 20 11.02 -22.22 3.44
N ARG A 21 10.04 -21.54 4.05
CA ARG A 21 9.43 -20.33 3.50
C ARG A 21 10.43 -19.20 3.22
N MET A 22 11.52 -19.11 3.99
CA MET A 22 12.56 -18.08 3.79
C MET A 22 13.38 -18.31 2.52
N ALA A 23 13.52 -19.54 2.05
CA ALA A 23 14.19 -19.84 0.78
C ALA A 23 13.43 -19.27 -0.43
N ARG A 24 12.12 -19.04 -0.29
CA ARG A 24 11.25 -18.46 -1.32
C ARG A 24 11.08 -16.94 -1.16
N THR A 25 11.46 -16.38 -0.01
CA THR A 25 11.35 -14.94 0.27
C THR A 25 12.55 -14.22 -0.35
N LYS A 26 12.31 -13.50 -1.43
CA LYS A 26 13.33 -12.64 -2.06
C LYS A 26 13.34 -11.28 -1.38
N THR A 27 14.52 -10.64 -1.31
CA THR A 27 14.61 -9.22 -0.95
C THR A 27 13.77 -8.38 -1.91
N SER A 28 13.08 -7.38 -1.38
CA SER A 28 12.28 -6.48 -2.21
C SER A 28 13.20 -5.69 -3.16
N ALA A 29 13.10 -5.93 -4.46
CA ALA A 29 13.80 -5.13 -5.47
C ALA A 29 13.50 -3.63 -5.30
N VAL A 30 12.26 -3.28 -4.93
CA VAL A 30 11.86 -1.90 -4.63
C VAL A 30 12.64 -1.33 -3.43
N ARG A 31 12.95 -2.14 -2.42
CA ARG A 31 13.70 -1.69 -1.24
C ARG A 31 15.15 -1.32 -1.59
N GLU A 32 15.79 -2.08 -2.46
CA GLU A 32 17.14 -1.73 -2.94
C GLU A 32 17.10 -0.44 -3.81
N ILE A 33 16.07 -0.29 -4.64
CA ILE A 33 15.86 0.94 -5.41
C ILE A 33 15.62 2.13 -4.48
N LEU A 34 14.86 1.96 -3.39
CA LEU A 34 14.61 3.04 -2.42
C LEU A 34 15.88 3.51 -1.73
N LYS A 35 16.83 2.63 -1.40
CA LYS A 35 18.14 3.03 -0.85
C LYS A 35 18.92 3.94 -1.82
N ILE A 36 18.85 3.66 -3.12
CA ILE A 36 19.46 4.50 -4.15
C ILE A 36 18.68 5.81 -4.30
N ALA A 37 17.37 5.73 -4.21
CA ALA A 37 16.46 6.85 -4.36
C ALA A 37 16.49 7.86 -3.19
N GLU A 38 17.06 7.49 -2.05
CA GLU A 38 17.33 8.38 -0.91
C GLU A 38 18.52 9.35 -1.16
N ARG A 39 19.30 9.12 -2.21
CA ARG A 39 20.41 10.02 -2.56
C ARG A 39 19.86 11.38 -3.00
N PRO A 40 20.38 12.48 -2.42
CA PRO A 40 19.84 13.83 -2.66
C PRO A 40 20.04 14.34 -4.12
N ASP A 41 20.98 13.73 -4.85
CA ASP A 41 21.29 14.06 -6.25
C ASP A 41 20.36 13.34 -7.26
N ILE A 42 19.44 12.47 -6.79
CA ILE A 42 18.53 11.70 -7.65
C ILE A 42 17.10 12.25 -7.56
N LEU A 43 16.50 12.55 -8.70
CA LEU A 43 15.07 12.81 -8.82
C LEU A 43 14.33 11.47 -8.77
N SER A 44 13.87 11.10 -7.56
CA SER A 44 13.22 9.82 -7.36
C SER A 44 11.70 9.91 -7.53
N PHE A 45 11.17 9.09 -8.44
CA PHE A 45 9.75 8.77 -8.62
C PHE A 45 9.45 7.31 -8.24
N ALA A 46 10.39 6.67 -7.51
CA ALA A 46 10.29 5.26 -7.14
C ALA A 46 9.47 5.03 -5.86
N GLY A 47 9.63 5.89 -4.85
CA GLY A 47 8.99 5.72 -3.54
C GLY A 47 7.48 5.91 -3.56
N GLY A 48 6.75 5.14 -2.77
CA GLY A 48 5.34 5.40 -2.47
C GLY A 48 5.19 6.36 -1.28
N LEU A 49 5.93 7.47 -1.30
CA LEU A 49 6.03 8.43 -0.20
C LEU A 49 5.07 9.59 -0.42
N PRO A 50 4.23 9.95 0.56
CA PRO A 50 3.48 11.20 0.52
C PRO A 50 4.42 12.39 0.63
N ALA A 51 3.94 13.59 0.32
CA ALA A 51 4.65 14.85 0.40
C ALA A 51 4.94 15.22 1.87
N PRO A 52 6.18 15.26 2.34
CA PRO A 52 6.46 15.51 3.75
C PRO A 52 6.16 16.97 4.17
N GLU A 53 6.19 17.92 3.25
CA GLU A 53 5.85 19.32 3.48
C GLU A 53 4.34 19.54 3.71
N LEU A 54 3.51 18.54 3.43
CA LEU A 54 2.07 18.58 3.65
C LEU A 54 1.65 17.85 4.95
N PHE A 55 2.60 17.34 5.72
CA PHE A 55 2.25 16.73 7.02
C PHE A 55 1.80 17.82 8.01
N PRO A 56 0.73 17.60 8.77
CA PRO A 56 0.25 18.55 9.78
C PRO A 56 1.15 18.51 11.03
N LEU A 57 2.42 18.90 10.90
CA LEU A 57 3.47 18.73 11.92
C LEU A 57 3.12 19.41 13.24
N GLU A 58 2.63 20.66 13.20
CA GLU A 58 2.28 21.42 14.40
C GLU A 58 1.17 20.73 15.17
N ALA A 59 0.07 20.35 14.48
CA ALA A 59 -1.05 19.67 15.10
C ALA A 59 -0.67 18.28 15.66
N ILE A 60 0.23 17.55 14.97
CA ILE A 60 0.78 16.27 15.48
C ILE A 60 1.64 16.51 16.73
N ALA A 61 2.48 17.53 16.74
CA ALA A 61 3.34 17.87 17.89
C ALA A 61 2.50 18.28 19.11
N GLU A 62 1.50 19.15 18.93
CA GLU A 62 0.57 19.57 19.98
C GLU A 62 -0.20 18.38 20.56
N ALA A 63 -0.73 17.49 19.71
CA ALA A 63 -1.46 16.31 20.17
C ALA A 63 -0.58 15.39 21.01
N HIS A 64 0.69 15.17 20.62
CA HIS A 64 1.63 14.36 21.41
C HIS A 64 1.98 15.04 22.75
N ALA A 65 2.24 16.34 22.75
CA ALA A 65 2.54 17.11 23.96
C ALA A 65 1.37 17.06 24.94
N GLU A 66 0.13 17.25 24.45
CA GLU A 66 -1.05 17.19 25.29
C GLU A 66 -1.26 15.80 25.89
N VAL A 67 -1.17 14.73 25.10
CA VAL A 67 -1.29 13.36 25.58
C VAL A 67 -0.25 13.06 26.67
N LEU A 68 0.99 13.46 26.47
CA LEU A 68 2.04 13.25 27.48
C LEU A 68 1.78 14.04 28.76
N ALA A 69 1.27 15.27 28.65
CA ALA A 69 0.96 16.11 29.80
C ALA A 69 -0.26 15.64 30.60
N THR A 70 -1.30 15.16 29.91
CA THR A 70 -2.59 14.84 30.55
C THR A 70 -2.80 13.35 30.83
N GLU A 71 -2.27 12.48 29.97
CA GLU A 71 -2.49 11.04 29.98
C GLU A 71 -1.17 10.23 29.95
N GLY A 72 -0.03 10.88 30.18
CA GLY A 72 1.30 10.33 29.92
C GLY A 72 1.54 8.94 30.52
N ARG A 73 1.12 8.70 31.76
CA ARG A 73 1.27 7.39 32.41
C ARG A 73 0.49 6.30 31.67
N ALA A 74 -0.74 6.59 31.24
CA ALA A 74 -1.56 5.63 30.48
C ALA A 74 -1.08 5.47 29.03
N ALA A 75 -0.56 6.55 28.41
CA ALA A 75 -0.03 6.52 27.06
C ALA A 75 1.28 5.72 26.93
N LEU A 76 2.04 5.60 28.02
CA LEU A 76 3.30 4.88 28.09
C LEU A 76 3.17 3.47 28.70
N GLN A 77 1.97 3.04 29.07
CA GLN A 77 1.69 1.71 29.61
C GLN A 77 1.19 0.78 28.50
N TYR A 78 1.22 -0.51 28.76
CA TYR A 78 0.55 -1.54 27.94
C TYR A 78 -0.95 -1.24 27.82
N SER A 79 -1.54 -1.66 26.70
CA SER A 79 -2.95 -1.43 26.36
C SER A 79 -3.61 -2.68 25.77
N THR A 80 -4.88 -2.55 25.40
CA THR A 80 -5.63 -3.62 24.74
C THR A 80 -5.12 -3.86 23.31
N THR A 81 -5.15 -5.11 22.88
CA THR A 81 -4.71 -5.52 21.53
C THR A 81 -5.57 -4.91 20.43
N GLU A 82 -6.88 -4.77 20.69
CA GLU A 82 -7.85 -4.16 19.76
C GLU A 82 -7.51 -2.72 19.42
N GLY A 83 -6.86 -2.01 20.35
CA GLY A 83 -6.47 -0.62 20.22
C GLY A 83 -7.36 0.33 21.02
N PHE A 84 -6.95 1.60 21.03
CA PHE A 84 -7.53 2.67 21.82
C PHE A 84 -9.00 2.95 21.44
N GLY A 85 -9.93 2.82 22.39
CA GLY A 85 -11.37 2.95 22.18
C GLY A 85 -11.80 4.18 21.39
N PRO A 86 -11.43 5.41 21.85
CA PRO A 86 -11.79 6.65 21.14
C PRO A 86 -11.30 6.71 19.68
N LEU A 87 -10.15 6.11 19.36
CA LEU A 87 -9.69 6.03 17.97
C LEU A 87 -10.54 5.07 17.14
N ARG A 88 -10.93 3.93 17.73
CA ARG A 88 -11.84 2.96 17.08
C ARG A 88 -13.21 3.55 16.82
N GLU A 89 -13.75 4.33 17.77
CA GLU A 89 -15.02 5.07 17.64
C GLU A 89 -14.95 6.08 16.50
N TRP A 90 -13.87 6.86 16.42
CA TRP A 90 -13.66 7.80 15.31
C TRP A 90 -13.62 7.08 13.97
N ILE A 91 -12.90 5.93 13.88
CA ILE A 91 -12.83 5.12 12.66
C ILE A 91 -14.21 4.60 12.28
N CYS A 92 -15.03 4.14 13.21
CA CYS A 92 -16.41 3.74 12.92
C CYS A 92 -17.22 4.89 12.30
N GLY A 93 -17.13 6.10 12.85
CA GLY A 93 -17.76 7.30 12.28
C GLY A 93 -17.22 7.66 10.88
N HIS A 94 -15.92 7.48 10.67
CA HIS A 94 -15.28 7.69 9.36
C HIS A 94 -15.77 6.66 8.31
N LEU A 95 -15.84 5.39 8.67
CA LEU A 95 -16.37 4.32 7.81
C LEU A 95 -17.84 4.54 7.46
N GLN A 96 -18.64 5.04 8.40
CA GLN A 96 -20.05 5.35 8.17
C GLN A 96 -20.24 6.42 7.08
N LYS A 97 -19.38 7.44 7.05
CA LYS A 97 -19.41 8.47 5.98
C LYS A 97 -19.14 7.86 4.59
N ARG A 98 -18.51 6.70 4.53
CA ARG A 98 -18.21 5.95 3.31
C ARG A 98 -19.20 4.80 3.05
N GLY A 99 -20.35 4.82 3.71
CA GLY A 99 -21.44 3.87 3.50
C GLY A 99 -21.31 2.57 4.27
N ARG A 100 -20.32 2.42 5.16
CA ARG A 100 -20.16 1.23 5.99
C ARG A 100 -20.52 1.49 7.45
N VAL A 101 -21.58 0.88 7.93
CA VAL A 101 -21.88 0.87 9.36
C VAL A 101 -21.01 -0.19 10.06
N ALA A 102 -20.23 0.22 11.05
CA ALA A 102 -19.38 -0.67 11.84
C ALA A 102 -19.46 -0.30 13.32
N THR A 103 -19.33 -1.30 14.17
CA THR A 103 -19.18 -1.15 15.62
C THR A 103 -17.72 -1.32 16.03
N THR A 104 -17.34 -0.84 17.22
CA THR A 104 -15.94 -0.88 17.64
C THR A 104 -15.35 -2.28 17.71
N ASP A 105 -16.13 -3.31 17.99
CA ASP A 105 -15.71 -4.71 18.00
C ASP A 105 -15.51 -5.32 16.59
N GLN A 106 -15.82 -4.56 15.55
CA GLN A 106 -15.51 -4.85 14.16
C GLN A 106 -14.28 -4.12 13.64
N VAL A 107 -13.57 -3.36 14.50
CA VAL A 107 -12.39 -2.58 14.13
C VAL A 107 -11.20 -2.96 15.02
N LEU A 108 -10.07 -3.30 14.39
CA LEU A 108 -8.79 -3.58 15.02
C LEU A 108 -7.76 -2.57 14.56
N ILE A 109 -7.10 -1.87 15.49
CA ILE A 109 -5.98 -0.97 15.17
C ILE A 109 -4.73 -1.79 14.86
N THR A 110 -4.03 -1.41 13.80
CA THR A 110 -2.80 -2.07 13.33
C THR A 110 -1.65 -1.09 13.17
N SER A 111 -0.44 -1.61 13.14
CA SER A 111 0.79 -0.83 12.86
C SER A 111 0.92 -0.54 11.35
N GLY A 112 -0.06 0.22 10.82
CA GLY A 112 -0.29 0.46 9.39
C GLY A 112 -1.03 -0.71 8.72
N SER A 113 -1.56 -0.48 7.50
CA SER A 113 -2.29 -1.51 6.74
C SER A 113 -1.44 -2.75 6.41
N GLN A 114 -0.11 -2.60 6.33
CA GLN A 114 0.80 -3.73 6.10
C GLN A 114 0.67 -4.81 7.18
N GLN A 115 0.51 -4.44 8.45
CA GLN A 115 0.23 -5.42 9.50
C GLN A 115 -1.16 -6.03 9.34
N GLY A 116 -2.14 -5.27 8.85
CA GLY A 116 -3.45 -5.81 8.52
C GLY A 116 -3.39 -6.89 7.45
N ILE A 117 -2.63 -6.67 6.38
CA ILE A 117 -2.37 -7.66 5.32
C ILE A 117 -1.74 -8.93 5.91
N ASP A 118 -0.71 -8.76 6.76
CA ASP A 118 -0.01 -9.89 7.40
C ASP A 118 -0.92 -10.69 8.35
N LEU A 119 -1.69 -10.01 9.19
CA LEU A 119 -2.61 -10.66 10.11
C LEU A 119 -3.72 -11.43 9.38
N VAL A 120 -4.28 -10.87 8.30
CA VAL A 120 -5.28 -11.58 7.48
C VAL A 120 -4.66 -12.82 6.85
N ALA A 121 -3.46 -12.71 6.28
CA ALA A 121 -2.74 -13.84 5.73
C ALA A 121 -2.47 -14.92 6.80
N LYS A 122 -2.01 -14.51 7.98
CA LYS A 122 -1.70 -15.40 9.12
C LYS A 122 -2.91 -16.20 9.61
N VAL A 123 -4.10 -15.58 9.61
CA VAL A 123 -5.33 -16.20 10.12
C VAL A 123 -6.01 -17.06 9.05
N LEU A 124 -5.86 -16.70 7.78
CA LEU A 124 -6.66 -17.30 6.70
C LEU A 124 -5.90 -18.33 5.86
N LEU A 125 -4.58 -18.16 5.66
CA LEU A 125 -3.82 -18.90 4.66
C LEU A 125 -2.99 -20.04 5.26
N ASP A 126 -3.20 -21.23 4.73
CA ASP A 126 -2.30 -22.38 4.88
C ASP A 126 -1.40 -22.50 3.64
N PRO A 127 -0.23 -23.20 3.75
CA PRO A 127 0.63 -23.46 2.60
C PRO A 127 -0.12 -24.12 1.43
N GLY A 128 -0.07 -23.50 0.26
CA GLY A 128 -0.71 -23.97 -0.96
C GLY A 128 -2.11 -23.44 -1.23
N ASP A 129 -2.69 -22.68 -0.30
CA ASP A 129 -3.96 -22.00 -0.52
C ASP A 129 -3.91 -20.99 -1.65
N LEU A 130 -5.02 -20.87 -2.36
CA LEU A 130 -5.11 -19.98 -3.52
C LEU A 130 -5.56 -18.59 -3.11
N VAL A 131 -4.77 -17.60 -3.50
CA VAL A 131 -5.11 -16.17 -3.46
C VAL A 131 -5.21 -15.66 -4.89
N ILE A 132 -6.33 -15.01 -5.22
CA ILE A 132 -6.47 -14.30 -6.49
C ILE A 132 -6.11 -12.83 -6.28
N VAL A 133 -5.29 -12.31 -7.19
CA VAL A 133 -4.81 -10.92 -7.18
C VAL A 133 -4.95 -10.29 -8.55
N GLU A 134 -4.96 -8.96 -8.60
CA GLU A 134 -4.86 -8.21 -9.85
C GLU A 134 -3.51 -8.45 -10.54
N SER A 135 -3.47 -8.27 -11.85
CA SER A 135 -2.23 -8.27 -12.63
C SER A 135 -2.10 -6.93 -13.37
N PRO A 136 -1.19 -6.03 -12.92
CA PRO A 136 -0.29 -6.11 -11.76
C PRO A 136 -0.99 -5.89 -10.41
N SER A 137 -0.29 -6.18 -9.29
CA SER A 137 -0.79 -6.01 -7.92
C SER A 137 0.26 -5.41 -6.97
N TYR A 138 -0.15 -5.04 -5.76
CA TYR A 138 0.74 -4.43 -4.76
C TYR A 138 1.83 -5.42 -4.31
N LEU A 139 3.08 -5.05 -4.57
CA LEU A 139 4.24 -5.91 -4.33
C LEU A 139 4.34 -6.41 -2.88
N ALA A 140 4.10 -5.55 -1.88
CA ALA A 140 4.26 -5.97 -0.50
C ALA A 140 3.15 -6.95 -0.05
N ALA A 141 1.95 -6.88 -0.64
CA ALA A 141 0.92 -7.88 -0.44
C ALA A 141 1.33 -9.23 -1.06
N LEU A 142 1.86 -9.22 -2.31
CA LEU A 142 2.39 -10.43 -2.95
C LEU A 142 3.50 -11.08 -2.10
N GLN A 143 4.42 -10.27 -1.57
CA GLN A 143 5.49 -10.77 -0.70
C GLN A 143 4.94 -11.35 0.60
N THR A 144 3.96 -10.69 1.22
CA THR A 144 3.34 -11.16 2.45
C THR A 144 2.63 -12.49 2.23
N PHE A 145 1.75 -12.59 1.24
CA PHE A 145 1.04 -13.85 0.95
C PHE A 145 2.00 -14.97 0.54
N GLY A 146 3.04 -14.62 -0.24
CA GLY A 146 4.12 -15.56 -0.59
C GLY A 146 4.89 -16.10 0.61
N SER A 147 5.04 -15.32 1.70
CA SER A 147 5.68 -15.78 2.94
C SER A 147 4.84 -16.79 3.72
N TYR A 148 3.52 -16.82 3.49
CA TYR A 148 2.60 -17.86 3.95
C TYR A 148 2.44 -19.01 2.94
N GLU A 149 3.29 -19.07 1.93
CA GLU A 149 3.33 -20.12 0.90
C GLU A 149 2.04 -20.22 0.06
N ALA A 150 1.30 -19.11 -0.05
CA ALA A 150 0.12 -19.03 -0.91
C ALA A 150 0.48 -19.25 -2.38
N LYS A 151 -0.43 -19.85 -3.13
CA LYS A 151 -0.42 -19.90 -4.59
C LYS A 151 -1.18 -18.72 -5.16
N PHE A 152 -0.70 -18.18 -6.27
CA PHE A 152 -1.36 -17.06 -6.92
C PHE A 152 -2.05 -17.48 -8.21
N ALA A 153 -3.28 -17.01 -8.39
CA ALA A 153 -3.89 -16.84 -9.70
C ALA A 153 -4.11 -15.34 -9.93
N THR A 154 -4.02 -14.91 -11.17
CA THR A 154 -4.05 -13.50 -11.52
C THR A 154 -5.20 -13.17 -12.46
N VAL A 155 -5.89 -12.08 -12.20
CA VAL A 155 -6.95 -11.52 -13.04
C VAL A 155 -6.46 -10.22 -13.65
N GLY A 156 -6.66 -10.03 -14.94
CA GLY A 156 -6.30 -8.80 -15.65
C GLY A 156 -7.11 -7.61 -15.13
N SER A 157 -6.53 -6.42 -15.29
CA SER A 157 -7.21 -5.15 -14.98
C SER A 157 -7.09 -4.17 -16.14
N ASP A 158 -8.12 -3.36 -16.33
CA ASP A 158 -8.18 -2.24 -17.29
C ASP A 158 -8.32 -0.90 -16.56
N ASP A 159 -8.82 0.14 -17.22
CA ASP A 159 -9.01 1.46 -16.61
C ASP A 159 -10.11 1.49 -15.55
N GLN A 160 -10.99 0.47 -15.50
CA GLN A 160 -12.01 0.31 -14.47
C GLN A 160 -11.60 -0.68 -13.36
N GLY A 161 -10.32 -1.04 -13.26
CA GLY A 161 -9.78 -1.96 -12.26
C GLY A 161 -9.88 -3.43 -12.68
N MET A 162 -9.95 -4.35 -11.71
CA MET A 162 -10.04 -5.79 -11.92
C MET A 162 -11.21 -6.17 -12.84
N ARG A 163 -10.96 -7.03 -13.81
CA ARG A 163 -11.98 -7.54 -14.72
C ARG A 163 -12.78 -8.66 -14.07
N THR A 164 -13.96 -8.32 -13.57
CA THR A 164 -14.82 -9.25 -12.83
C THR A 164 -15.41 -10.37 -13.69
N ASP A 165 -15.55 -10.17 -15.00
CA ASP A 165 -15.91 -11.20 -15.98
C ASP A 165 -14.82 -12.27 -16.11
N ASP A 166 -13.55 -11.90 -16.13
CA ASP A 166 -12.41 -12.81 -16.11
C ASP A 166 -12.35 -13.58 -14.78
N LEU A 167 -12.61 -12.88 -13.67
CA LEU A 167 -12.70 -13.51 -12.36
C LEU A 167 -13.81 -14.57 -12.31
N GLU A 168 -15.01 -14.27 -12.79
CA GLU A 168 -16.12 -15.24 -12.76
C GLU A 168 -15.81 -16.49 -13.60
N ARG A 169 -15.17 -16.31 -14.77
CA ARG A 169 -14.68 -17.45 -15.58
C ARG A 169 -13.67 -18.31 -14.82
N MET A 170 -12.75 -17.67 -14.10
CA MET A 170 -11.75 -18.37 -13.30
C MET A 170 -12.40 -19.15 -12.14
N LEU A 171 -13.39 -18.57 -11.48
CA LEU A 171 -14.11 -19.18 -10.36
C LEU A 171 -14.92 -20.43 -10.75
N ALA A 172 -15.15 -20.67 -12.05
CA ALA A 172 -15.75 -21.92 -12.52
C ALA A 172 -14.90 -23.15 -12.14
N THR A 173 -13.57 -23.01 -12.14
CA THR A 173 -12.61 -24.09 -11.89
C THR A 173 -11.72 -23.90 -10.67
N HIS A 174 -11.62 -22.67 -10.16
CA HIS A 174 -10.77 -22.33 -9.02
C HIS A 174 -11.58 -22.02 -7.75
N ARG A 175 -11.02 -22.33 -6.61
CA ARG A 175 -11.62 -22.06 -5.30
C ARG A 175 -10.61 -21.28 -4.45
N PRO A 176 -10.56 -19.94 -4.58
CA PRO A 176 -9.66 -19.12 -3.77
C PRO A 176 -10.18 -19.04 -2.33
N LYS A 177 -9.28 -18.94 -1.37
CA LYS A 177 -9.62 -18.51 -0.01
C LYS A 177 -9.87 -17.00 0.05
N MET A 178 -9.16 -16.22 -0.79
CA MET A 178 -9.21 -14.77 -0.77
C MET A 178 -8.97 -14.18 -2.16
N VAL A 179 -9.65 -13.07 -2.42
CA VAL A 179 -9.33 -12.12 -3.50
C VAL A 179 -8.81 -10.84 -2.85
N TYR A 180 -7.59 -10.42 -3.21
CA TYR A 180 -7.00 -9.16 -2.75
C TYR A 180 -7.11 -8.10 -3.83
N VAL A 181 -7.59 -6.92 -3.46
CA VAL A 181 -7.79 -5.80 -4.38
C VAL A 181 -7.49 -4.47 -3.69
N VAL A 182 -6.86 -3.55 -4.43
CA VAL A 182 -6.73 -2.14 -4.05
C VAL A 182 -7.81 -1.37 -4.78
N SER A 183 -8.89 -1.02 -4.10
CA SER A 183 -10.12 -0.56 -4.73
C SER A 183 -10.07 0.87 -5.27
N ASN A 184 -9.18 1.73 -4.75
CA ASN A 184 -9.01 3.11 -5.17
C ASN A 184 -7.55 3.39 -5.54
N PHE A 185 -7.34 3.99 -6.73
CA PHE A 185 -6.02 4.46 -7.17
C PHE A 185 -4.92 3.41 -6.99
N GLN A 186 -5.21 2.21 -7.48
CA GLN A 186 -4.47 0.98 -7.28
C GLN A 186 -2.95 1.15 -7.45
N ASN A 187 -2.19 0.56 -6.56
CA ASN A 187 -0.75 0.45 -6.67
C ASN A 187 -0.39 -0.86 -7.38
N PRO A 188 0.16 -0.82 -8.63
CA PRO A 188 0.88 0.31 -9.23
C PRO A 188 0.11 1.15 -10.26
N LYS A 189 -1.09 0.76 -10.72
CA LYS A 189 -1.71 1.31 -11.93
C LYS A 189 -2.32 2.71 -11.77
N GLY A 190 -2.68 3.13 -10.56
CA GLY A 190 -3.42 4.36 -10.33
C GLY A 190 -4.91 4.28 -10.73
N THR A 191 -5.41 3.12 -11.16
CA THR A 191 -6.81 2.93 -11.57
C THR A 191 -7.73 2.73 -10.39
N THR A 192 -9.03 3.03 -10.57
CA THR A 192 -10.08 2.83 -9.55
C THR A 192 -11.03 1.72 -10.00
N LEU A 193 -11.32 0.79 -9.08
CA LEU A 193 -12.35 -0.23 -9.31
C LEU A 193 -13.72 0.43 -9.40
N SER A 194 -14.40 0.29 -10.55
CA SER A 194 -15.69 0.93 -10.80
C SER A 194 -16.78 0.42 -9.84
N LEU A 195 -17.81 1.25 -9.64
CA LEU A 195 -18.94 0.93 -8.76
C LEU A 195 -19.62 -0.38 -9.16
N GLU A 196 -19.80 -0.62 -10.44
CA GLU A 196 -20.39 -1.84 -10.97
C GLU A 196 -19.54 -3.07 -10.59
N ARG A 197 -18.22 -2.98 -10.82
CA ARG A 197 -17.30 -4.07 -10.50
C ARG A 197 -17.14 -4.32 -8.99
N ARG A 198 -17.29 -3.28 -8.14
CA ARG A 198 -17.34 -3.45 -6.68
C ARG A 198 -18.53 -4.31 -6.27
N ARG A 199 -19.72 -4.01 -6.78
CA ARG A 199 -20.94 -4.80 -6.52
C ARG A 199 -20.82 -6.22 -7.04
N GLU A 200 -20.29 -6.37 -8.25
CA GLU A 200 -20.11 -7.67 -8.86
C GLU A 200 -19.10 -8.54 -8.10
N LEU A 201 -17.99 -7.95 -7.63
CA LEU A 201 -17.00 -8.68 -6.84
C LEU A 201 -17.60 -9.18 -5.51
N VAL A 202 -18.40 -8.36 -4.82
CA VAL A 202 -19.11 -8.79 -3.62
C VAL A 202 -20.09 -9.92 -3.93
N ARG A 203 -20.90 -9.80 -4.99
CA ARG A 203 -21.82 -10.86 -5.44
C ARG A 203 -21.08 -12.18 -5.72
N LEU A 204 -19.93 -12.11 -6.38
CA LEU A 204 -19.10 -13.28 -6.65
C LEU A 204 -18.53 -13.89 -5.36
N ALA A 205 -18.11 -13.07 -4.41
CA ALA A 205 -17.58 -13.53 -3.13
C ALA A 205 -18.65 -14.27 -2.32
N GLN A 206 -19.87 -13.76 -2.27
CA GLN A 206 -21.02 -14.40 -1.63
C GLN A 206 -21.38 -15.73 -2.32
N LYS A 207 -21.46 -15.73 -3.66
CA LYS A 207 -21.79 -16.92 -4.46
C LYS A 207 -20.74 -18.05 -4.32
N TYR A 208 -19.45 -17.72 -4.36
CA TYR A 208 -18.36 -18.71 -4.40
C TYR A 208 -17.66 -18.89 -3.05
N ARG A 209 -18.07 -18.16 -2.01
CA ARG A 209 -17.62 -18.29 -0.62
C ARG A 209 -16.12 -18.07 -0.43
N PHE A 210 -15.61 -16.92 -0.91
CA PHE A 210 -14.25 -16.46 -0.63
C PHE A 210 -14.27 -15.09 0.07
N LEU A 211 -13.18 -14.74 0.76
CA LEU A 211 -13.01 -13.46 1.40
C LEU A 211 -12.49 -12.42 0.41
N ILE A 212 -13.04 -11.22 0.41
CA ILE A 212 -12.44 -10.04 -0.23
C ILE A 212 -11.60 -9.31 0.81
N LEU A 213 -10.29 -9.14 0.53
CA LEU A 213 -9.45 -8.20 1.25
C LEU A 213 -9.37 -6.91 0.44
N GLU A 214 -10.18 -5.93 0.83
CA GLU A 214 -10.22 -4.58 0.26
C GLU A 214 -9.15 -3.71 0.93
N ASP A 215 -8.06 -3.40 0.24
CA ASP A 215 -7.00 -2.50 0.73
C ASP A 215 -7.24 -1.09 0.15
N ASP A 216 -7.53 -0.13 1.01
CA ASP A 216 -7.86 1.24 0.61
C ASP A 216 -6.98 2.30 1.31
N PRO A 217 -5.69 2.35 1.01
CA PRO A 217 -4.81 3.37 1.58
C PRO A 217 -4.90 4.74 0.90
N TYR A 218 -5.56 4.83 -0.27
CA TYR A 218 -5.57 6.02 -1.11
C TYR A 218 -6.93 6.65 -1.32
N GLY A 219 -8.01 6.02 -0.90
CA GLY A 219 -9.38 6.43 -1.24
C GLY A 219 -9.75 7.85 -0.87
N GLU A 220 -9.09 8.44 0.15
CA GLU A 220 -9.26 9.86 0.51
C GLU A 220 -8.50 10.83 -0.43
N LEU A 221 -7.54 10.34 -1.22
CA LEU A 221 -6.69 11.17 -2.09
C LEU A 221 -7.28 11.35 -3.49
N ARG A 222 -8.60 11.54 -3.58
CA ARG A 222 -9.28 11.81 -4.85
C ARG A 222 -9.23 13.30 -5.18
N PHE A 223 -8.77 13.64 -6.38
CA PHE A 223 -8.73 15.02 -6.87
C PHE A 223 -9.61 15.25 -8.11
N THR A 224 -10.20 14.19 -8.69
CA THR A 224 -11.14 14.27 -9.82
C THR A 224 -12.27 13.27 -9.62
N GLY A 225 -13.51 13.68 -9.92
CA GLY A 225 -14.73 12.85 -9.80
C GLY A 225 -15.19 12.64 -8.35
N ASP A 226 -16.16 11.77 -8.15
CA ASP A 226 -16.81 11.52 -6.87
C ASP A 226 -16.22 10.31 -6.14
N HIS A 227 -16.24 10.36 -4.80
CA HIS A 227 -15.88 9.22 -3.97
C HIS A 227 -16.83 8.04 -4.17
N LEU A 228 -16.26 6.86 -4.36
CA LEU A 228 -17.05 5.63 -4.47
C LEU A 228 -17.18 4.94 -3.10
N PRO A 229 -18.35 4.33 -2.81
CA PRO A 229 -18.54 3.58 -1.58
C PRO A 229 -17.61 2.35 -1.52
N SER A 230 -17.18 2.00 -0.30
CA SER A 230 -16.43 0.75 -0.05
C SER A 230 -17.25 -0.48 -0.45
N MET A 231 -16.59 -1.56 -0.86
CA MET A 231 -17.25 -2.83 -1.14
C MET A 231 -18.02 -3.37 0.06
N ALA A 232 -17.54 -3.09 1.27
CA ALA A 232 -18.22 -3.47 2.51
C ALA A 232 -19.62 -2.83 2.66
N SER A 233 -19.96 -1.77 1.91
CA SER A 233 -21.31 -1.18 1.91
C SER A 233 -22.35 -2.00 1.14
N PHE A 234 -21.90 -2.98 0.36
CA PHE A 234 -22.73 -3.90 -0.43
C PHE A 234 -22.74 -5.32 0.15
N ASP A 235 -22.02 -5.52 1.26
CA ASP A 235 -21.81 -6.84 1.86
C ASP A 235 -22.73 -7.04 3.06
N ASP A 236 -23.71 -7.92 2.90
CA ASP A 236 -24.66 -8.36 3.94
C ASP A 236 -24.34 -9.74 4.52
N GLU A 237 -23.38 -10.48 3.93
CA GLU A 237 -22.98 -11.83 4.37
C GLU A 237 -21.61 -11.84 5.12
N GLY A 238 -20.92 -10.71 5.21
CA GLY A 238 -19.65 -10.62 5.93
C GLY A 238 -18.46 -11.22 5.16
N VAL A 239 -18.43 -11.07 3.84
CA VAL A 239 -17.34 -11.55 2.99
C VAL A 239 -16.26 -10.50 2.73
N VAL A 240 -16.45 -9.24 3.17
CA VAL A 240 -15.50 -8.14 2.96
C VAL A 240 -14.78 -7.79 4.26
N VAL A 241 -13.45 -7.86 4.21
CA VAL A 241 -12.54 -7.29 5.21
C VAL A 241 -11.81 -6.13 4.55
N SER A 242 -11.90 -4.92 5.12
CA SER A 242 -11.27 -3.74 4.59
C SER A 242 -10.14 -3.22 5.48
N LEU A 243 -9.11 -2.71 4.83
CA LEU A 243 -7.94 -2.09 5.45
C LEU A 243 -7.97 -0.59 5.19
N GLY A 244 -7.53 0.18 6.18
CA GLY A 244 -7.31 1.60 6.05
C GLY A 244 -6.08 2.05 6.82
N THR A 245 -5.60 3.27 6.53
CA THR A 245 -4.39 3.79 7.16
C THR A 245 -4.34 5.32 7.10
N PHE A 246 -3.74 5.94 8.11
CA PHE A 246 -3.40 7.36 8.10
C PHE A 246 -2.05 7.66 7.41
N SER A 247 -1.37 6.65 6.88
CA SER A 247 -0.04 6.81 6.28
C SER A 247 0.00 7.74 5.06
N LYS A 248 -1.11 7.92 4.36
CA LYS A 248 -1.17 8.74 3.15
C LYS A 248 -1.90 10.07 3.34
N THR A 249 -2.64 10.18 4.42
CA THR A 249 -3.47 11.35 4.72
C THR A 249 -2.95 12.19 5.88
N LEU A 250 -2.23 11.59 6.84
CA LEU A 250 -1.57 12.32 7.94
C LEU A 250 -0.05 12.20 7.82
N ALA A 251 0.52 11.08 8.26
CA ALA A 251 1.95 10.83 8.17
C ALA A 251 2.27 9.34 8.26
N PRO A 252 3.12 8.76 7.40
CA PRO A 252 3.45 7.34 7.43
C PRO A 252 4.24 6.94 8.68
N GLY A 253 4.98 7.86 9.30
CA GLY A 253 5.77 7.64 10.51
C GLY A 253 4.92 7.35 11.76
N LEU A 254 3.65 7.73 11.78
CA LEU A 254 2.72 7.44 12.88
C LEU A 254 2.41 5.94 13.03
N ARG A 255 2.56 5.17 11.95
CA ARG A 255 2.32 3.73 11.94
C ARG A 255 0.92 3.34 12.43
N ILE A 256 -0.12 4.09 12.10
CA ILE A 256 -1.51 3.79 12.44
C ILE A 256 -2.28 3.40 11.19
N GLY A 257 -2.90 2.22 11.26
CA GLY A 257 -3.88 1.70 10.32
C GLY A 257 -4.95 0.91 11.07
N TRP A 258 -5.86 0.32 10.33
CA TRP A 258 -6.92 -0.51 10.89
C TRP A 258 -7.37 -1.60 9.94
N VAL A 259 -7.94 -2.65 10.51
CA VAL A 259 -8.75 -3.65 9.82
C VAL A 259 -10.18 -3.49 10.28
N ALA A 260 -11.13 -3.51 9.36
CA ALA A 260 -12.55 -3.57 9.68
C ALA A 260 -13.19 -4.76 8.95
N GLY A 261 -14.00 -5.57 9.66
CA GLY A 261 -14.57 -6.80 9.14
C GLY A 261 -15.63 -7.41 10.04
N PRO A 262 -16.11 -8.61 9.73
CA PRO A 262 -17.02 -9.35 10.60
C PRO A 262 -16.40 -9.55 12.00
N ARG A 263 -17.23 -9.45 13.04
CA ARG A 263 -16.79 -9.51 14.45
C ARG A 263 -15.94 -10.75 14.76
N ASP A 264 -16.36 -11.92 14.35
CA ASP A 264 -15.65 -13.18 14.64
C ASP A 264 -14.31 -13.26 13.92
N PHE A 265 -14.23 -12.70 12.71
CA PHE A 265 -13.00 -12.61 11.97
C PHE A 265 -12.02 -11.62 12.63
N VAL A 266 -12.49 -10.43 13.02
CA VAL A 266 -11.70 -9.42 13.75
C VAL A 266 -11.20 -9.98 15.09
N ARG A 267 -12.02 -10.77 15.79
CA ARG A 267 -11.58 -11.48 17.00
C ARG A 267 -10.41 -12.43 16.73
N SER A 268 -10.47 -13.19 15.63
CA SER A 268 -9.37 -14.09 15.23
C SER A 268 -8.09 -13.31 14.91
N LEU A 269 -8.22 -12.17 14.21
CA LEU A 269 -7.09 -11.25 13.95
C LEU A 269 -6.50 -10.69 15.25
N THR A 270 -7.36 -10.34 16.23
CA THR A 270 -6.92 -9.85 17.54
C THR A 270 -6.08 -10.89 18.27
N ILE A 271 -6.50 -12.16 18.28
CA ILE A 271 -5.73 -13.26 18.88
C ILE A 271 -4.36 -13.40 18.18
N ALA A 272 -4.34 -13.36 16.85
CA ALA A 272 -3.10 -13.45 16.10
C ALA A 272 -2.18 -12.24 16.33
N LYS A 273 -2.74 -11.03 16.45
CA LYS A 273 -2.01 -9.81 16.76
C LYS A 273 -1.42 -9.83 18.17
N GLN A 274 -2.15 -10.35 19.15
CA GLN A 274 -1.66 -10.49 20.53
C GLN A 274 -0.35 -11.29 20.57
N ALA A 275 -0.23 -12.34 19.76
CA ALA A 275 0.99 -13.12 19.63
C ALA A 275 2.08 -12.47 18.76
N THR A 276 1.76 -11.42 17.98
CA THR A 276 2.69 -10.78 17.06
C THR A 276 3.40 -9.58 17.70
N ASP A 277 2.65 -8.63 18.25
CA ASP A 277 3.19 -7.37 18.82
C ASP A 277 2.46 -6.90 20.07
N LEU A 278 1.57 -7.71 20.61
CA LEU A 278 0.71 -7.44 21.75
C LEU A 278 -0.33 -6.34 21.44
N HIS A 279 0.09 -5.14 21.07
CA HIS A 279 -0.75 -4.03 20.63
C HIS A 279 0.07 -3.00 19.82
N THR A 280 -0.59 -2.20 19.02
CA THR A 280 0.01 -1.05 18.34
C THR A 280 0.41 0.03 19.37
N ALA A 281 1.46 0.81 19.09
CA ALA A 281 2.01 1.82 20.00
C ALA A 281 0.92 2.75 20.58
N THR A 282 0.73 2.70 21.91
CA THR A 282 -0.36 3.38 22.63
C THR A 282 -0.26 4.90 22.51
N LEU A 283 0.95 5.45 22.63
CA LEU A 283 1.17 6.90 22.51
C LEU A 283 0.71 7.42 21.13
N ALA A 284 1.08 6.74 20.06
CA ALA A 284 0.68 7.15 18.71
C ALA A 284 -0.84 7.07 18.51
N GLN A 285 -1.50 6.04 19.02
CA GLN A 285 -2.97 5.91 18.94
C GLN A 285 -3.68 7.04 19.68
N ARG A 286 -3.24 7.38 20.90
CA ARG A 286 -3.82 8.46 21.70
C ARG A 286 -3.58 9.82 21.05
N ALA A 287 -2.36 10.06 20.54
CA ALA A 287 -2.02 11.29 19.84
C ALA A 287 -2.87 11.47 18.58
N VAL A 288 -3.05 10.42 17.77
CA VAL A 288 -3.93 10.49 16.58
C VAL A 288 -5.38 10.70 16.98
N ALA A 289 -5.89 10.01 18.00
CA ALA A 289 -7.26 10.24 18.49
C ALA A 289 -7.44 11.68 18.98
N LYS A 290 -6.48 12.23 19.73
CA LYS A 290 -6.50 13.62 20.20
C LYS A 290 -6.44 14.61 19.03
N LEU A 291 -5.55 14.38 18.06
CA LEU A 291 -5.47 15.15 16.83
C LEU A 291 -6.86 15.24 16.17
N LEU A 292 -7.48 14.09 15.90
CA LEU A 292 -8.75 13.98 15.17
C LEU A 292 -9.97 14.60 15.89
N THR A 293 -9.85 14.93 17.18
CA THR A 293 -10.91 15.66 17.92
C THR A 293 -10.90 17.17 17.71
N ARG A 294 -9.76 17.74 17.29
CA ARG A 294 -9.56 19.19 17.17
C ARG A 294 -9.17 19.63 15.78
N PHE A 295 -8.50 18.76 15.06
CA PHE A 295 -8.03 18.96 13.70
C PHE A 295 -9.15 18.71 12.71
N ASP A 296 -9.43 19.67 11.85
CA ASP A 296 -10.37 19.48 10.75
C ASP A 296 -9.73 18.60 9.66
N TYR A 297 -9.94 17.30 9.84
CA TYR A 297 -9.43 16.29 8.91
C TYR A 297 -10.00 16.45 7.49
N GLY A 298 -11.25 16.92 7.38
CA GLY A 298 -11.90 17.19 6.08
C GLY A 298 -11.20 18.35 5.36
N ALA A 299 -11.05 19.49 6.02
CA ALA A 299 -10.35 20.64 5.45
C ALA A 299 -8.89 20.33 5.09
N HIS A 300 -8.22 19.48 5.87
CA HIS A 300 -6.87 19.01 5.53
C HIS A 300 -6.86 18.21 4.20
N LEU A 301 -7.81 17.31 3.99
CA LEU A 301 -7.92 16.56 2.74
C LEU A 301 -8.27 17.47 1.57
N GLU A 302 -9.16 18.45 1.77
CA GLU A 302 -9.51 19.46 0.77
C GLU A 302 -8.30 20.32 0.35
N ALA A 303 -7.35 20.55 1.24
CA ALA A 303 -6.09 21.24 0.92
C ALA A 303 -5.05 20.29 0.27
N LEU A 304 -5.02 19.02 0.66
CA LEU A 304 -4.04 18.03 0.20
C LEU A 304 -4.32 17.56 -1.24
N CYS A 305 -5.56 17.22 -1.55
CA CYS A 305 -5.93 16.61 -2.83
C CYS A 305 -5.62 17.50 -4.05
N PRO A 306 -5.90 18.82 -4.05
CA PRO A 306 -5.54 19.70 -5.17
C PRO A 306 -4.03 19.74 -5.46
N VAL A 307 -3.19 19.69 -4.42
CA VAL A 307 -1.73 19.67 -4.60
C VAL A 307 -1.29 18.40 -5.34
N TYR A 308 -1.85 17.25 -4.97
CA TYR A 308 -1.56 16.00 -5.69
C TYR A 308 -2.13 16.00 -7.10
N GLY A 309 -3.29 16.60 -7.32
CA GLY A 309 -3.85 16.82 -8.66
C GLY A 309 -2.95 17.68 -9.55
N GLN A 310 -2.41 18.78 -9.04
CA GLN A 310 -1.44 19.62 -9.77
C GLN A 310 -0.17 18.84 -10.14
N ARG A 311 0.37 18.04 -9.23
CA ARG A 311 1.54 17.20 -9.47
C ARG A 311 1.28 16.08 -10.49
N ALA A 312 0.12 15.44 -10.41
CA ALA A 312 -0.31 14.46 -11.40
C ALA A 312 -0.42 15.08 -12.80
N ASN A 313 -1.04 16.25 -12.92
CA ASN A 313 -1.16 16.97 -14.19
C ASN A 313 0.22 17.40 -14.73
N ALA A 314 1.10 17.90 -13.88
CA ALA A 314 2.47 18.24 -14.29
C ALA A 314 3.22 17.02 -14.83
N MET A 315 3.06 15.86 -14.21
CA MET A 315 3.64 14.60 -14.71
C MET A 315 3.03 14.17 -16.04
N LEU A 316 1.70 14.20 -16.17
CA LEU A 316 0.99 13.85 -17.39
C LEU A 316 1.40 14.75 -18.56
N ASP A 317 1.51 16.06 -18.35
CA ASP A 317 1.91 17.02 -19.36
C ASP A 317 3.40 16.84 -19.75
N ALA A 318 4.27 16.59 -18.78
CA ALA A 318 5.68 16.30 -19.06
C ALA A 318 5.86 14.96 -19.82
N LEU A 319 5.05 13.92 -19.52
CA LEU A 319 5.06 12.67 -20.28
C LEU A 319 4.67 12.90 -21.75
N LYS A 320 3.62 13.69 -22.02
CA LYS A 320 3.20 14.02 -23.40
C LYS A 320 4.32 14.70 -24.21
N VAL A 321 5.12 15.54 -23.54
CA VAL A 321 6.18 16.33 -24.21
C VAL A 321 7.46 15.51 -24.41
N HIS A 322 7.83 14.69 -23.42
CA HIS A 322 9.18 14.12 -23.36
C HIS A 322 9.27 12.64 -23.69
N MET A 323 8.14 11.89 -23.61
CA MET A 323 8.21 10.46 -23.90
C MET A 323 8.22 10.20 -25.42
N PRO A 324 9.02 9.22 -25.87
CA PRO A 324 9.02 8.84 -27.28
C PRO A 324 7.72 8.15 -27.71
N ALA A 325 7.48 8.11 -29.00
CA ALA A 325 6.34 7.38 -29.59
C ALA A 325 6.33 5.90 -29.17
N GLY A 326 5.14 5.34 -28.96
CA GLY A 326 4.97 3.97 -28.47
C GLY A 326 4.96 3.85 -26.94
N THR A 327 5.17 4.94 -26.20
CA THR A 327 4.96 4.97 -24.75
C THR A 327 3.48 5.27 -24.43
N SER A 328 2.90 4.54 -23.50
CA SER A 328 1.54 4.80 -23.00
C SER A 328 1.51 4.84 -21.47
N TRP A 329 0.47 5.45 -20.88
CA TRP A 329 0.34 5.57 -19.43
C TRP A 329 -1.10 5.70 -18.97
N THR A 330 -1.34 5.36 -17.70
CA THR A 330 -2.64 5.56 -17.04
C THR A 330 -2.87 7.02 -16.66
N THR A 331 -4.14 7.43 -16.59
CA THR A 331 -4.54 8.78 -16.12
C THR A 331 -5.29 8.63 -14.80
N PRO A 332 -4.65 8.88 -13.64
CA PRO A 332 -5.27 8.69 -12.35
C PRO A 332 -6.24 9.84 -11.99
N GLU A 333 -7.30 9.50 -11.26
CA GLU A 333 -8.25 10.45 -10.66
C GLU A 333 -7.90 10.80 -9.21
N GLY A 334 -6.84 10.20 -8.68
CA GLY A 334 -6.41 10.33 -7.29
C GLY A 334 -5.19 9.45 -6.99
N GLY A 335 -4.85 9.35 -5.71
CA GLY A 335 -3.73 8.52 -5.27
C GLY A 335 -2.37 9.16 -5.51
N MET A 336 -1.40 8.34 -5.91
CA MET A 336 0.02 8.75 -5.90
C MET A 336 0.82 8.25 -7.11
N PHE A 337 0.23 7.43 -8.00
CA PHE A 337 0.97 6.66 -8.99
C PHE A 337 0.42 6.78 -10.41
N LEU A 338 1.36 6.69 -11.35
CA LEU A 338 1.15 6.47 -12.76
C LEU A 338 1.84 5.15 -13.16
N TRP A 339 1.18 4.42 -14.05
CA TRP A 339 1.71 3.20 -14.66
C TRP A 339 2.01 3.46 -16.12
N VAL A 340 3.25 3.24 -16.51
CA VAL A 340 3.76 3.55 -17.84
C VAL A 340 4.13 2.25 -18.55
N GLU A 341 3.66 2.09 -19.77
CA GLU A 341 4.09 1.04 -20.70
C GLU A 341 5.13 1.62 -21.67
N LEU A 342 6.26 0.95 -21.76
CA LEU A 342 7.40 1.34 -22.60
C LEU A 342 7.15 0.94 -24.07
N PRO A 343 7.82 1.58 -25.02
CA PRO A 343 7.88 1.10 -26.39
C PRO A 343 8.29 -0.36 -26.49
N GLU A 344 7.80 -1.05 -27.52
CA GLU A 344 8.06 -2.47 -27.77
C GLU A 344 9.56 -2.78 -27.76
N GLY A 345 9.94 -3.87 -27.09
CA GLY A 345 11.33 -4.33 -26.98
C GLY A 345 12.13 -3.69 -25.83
N LEU A 346 11.60 -2.68 -25.14
CA LEU A 346 12.28 -2.07 -24.00
C LEU A 346 11.88 -2.74 -22.68
N SER A 347 12.80 -2.71 -21.73
CA SER A 347 12.63 -3.26 -20.38
C SER A 347 12.93 -2.21 -19.32
N GLY A 348 11.96 -1.99 -18.41
CA GLY A 348 12.13 -1.12 -17.25
C GLY A 348 13.27 -1.60 -16.34
N ASP A 349 13.46 -2.90 -16.19
CA ASP A 349 14.56 -3.46 -15.41
C ASP A 349 15.93 -3.09 -16.01
N ALA A 350 16.07 -3.14 -17.36
CA ALA A 350 17.29 -2.77 -18.05
C ALA A 350 17.51 -1.24 -18.15
N LEU A 351 16.43 -0.46 -18.13
CA LEU A 351 16.49 1.01 -18.18
C LEU A 351 16.86 1.63 -16.84
N LEU A 352 16.49 1.02 -15.72
CA LEU A 352 16.69 1.61 -14.38
C LEU A 352 18.14 2.00 -14.09
N PRO A 353 19.17 1.17 -14.33
CA PRO A 353 20.57 1.57 -14.13
C PRO A 353 20.95 2.81 -14.93
N LYS A 354 20.55 2.86 -16.23
CA LYS A 354 20.79 4.00 -17.10
C LYS A 354 20.09 5.28 -16.63
N ALA A 355 18.86 5.15 -16.11
CA ALA A 355 18.12 6.25 -15.52
C ALA A 355 18.82 6.80 -14.26
N ILE A 356 19.35 5.93 -13.41
CA ILE A 356 20.12 6.32 -12.21
C ILE A 356 21.39 7.11 -12.59
N GLU A 357 22.09 6.73 -13.66
CA GLU A 357 23.23 7.50 -14.20
C GLU A 357 22.80 8.92 -14.60
N GLN A 358 21.59 9.07 -15.15
CA GLN A 358 20.98 10.36 -15.49
C GLN A 358 20.25 11.04 -14.31
N LYS A 359 20.50 10.55 -13.08
CA LYS A 359 19.94 11.12 -11.83
C LYS A 359 18.42 11.12 -11.77
N VAL A 360 17.78 10.11 -12.34
CA VAL A 360 16.33 9.87 -12.22
C VAL A 360 16.07 8.41 -11.86
N ALA A 361 15.07 8.13 -10.99
CA ALA A 361 14.75 6.79 -10.56
C ALA A 361 13.24 6.53 -10.60
N PHE A 362 12.86 5.32 -10.98
CA PHE A 362 11.49 4.79 -11.02
C PHE A 362 11.46 3.35 -10.49
N VAL A 363 10.29 2.73 -10.39
CA VAL A 363 10.20 1.30 -10.08
C VAL A 363 9.88 0.52 -11.36
N PRO A 364 10.72 -0.46 -11.78
CA PRO A 364 10.40 -1.38 -12.87
C PRO A 364 9.10 -2.13 -12.59
N GLY A 365 8.41 -2.54 -13.66
CA GLY A 365 7.11 -3.20 -13.56
C GLY A 365 7.18 -4.65 -13.10
N SER A 366 8.23 -5.37 -13.45
CA SER A 366 8.36 -6.81 -13.21
C SER A 366 7.97 -7.27 -11.79
N PRO A 367 8.37 -6.60 -10.70
CA PRO A 367 8.04 -7.04 -9.34
C PRO A 367 6.55 -6.99 -8.95
N PHE A 368 5.72 -6.26 -9.70
CA PHE A 368 4.28 -6.14 -9.43
C PHE A 368 3.45 -7.28 -10.01
N PHE A 369 4.07 -8.23 -10.69
CA PHE A 369 3.40 -9.39 -11.27
C PHE A 369 3.67 -10.62 -10.41
N ALA A 370 2.61 -11.24 -9.88
CA ALA A 370 2.72 -12.48 -9.11
C ALA A 370 3.20 -13.64 -9.97
N ASN A 371 2.74 -13.67 -11.23
CA ASN A 371 3.10 -14.66 -12.25
C ASN A 371 3.46 -13.91 -13.54
N ASN A 372 4.34 -14.49 -14.37
CA ASN A 372 4.72 -13.96 -15.68
C ASN A 372 5.11 -12.47 -15.64
N PRO A 373 6.26 -12.13 -15.05
CA PRO A 373 6.73 -10.75 -14.97
C PRO A 373 6.74 -10.07 -16.35
N ARG A 374 6.27 -8.83 -16.40
CA ARG A 374 6.21 -8.01 -17.61
C ARG A 374 7.18 -6.83 -17.48
N PRO A 375 8.37 -6.92 -18.08
CA PRO A 375 9.43 -5.93 -17.92
C PRO A 375 9.18 -4.62 -18.69
N GLU A 376 8.24 -4.60 -19.63
CA GLU A 376 7.88 -3.44 -20.45
C GLU A 376 7.15 -2.34 -19.69
N PHE A 377 6.96 -2.48 -18.38
CA PHE A 377 6.28 -1.50 -17.55
C PHE A 377 7.19 -0.83 -16.54
N MET A 378 6.76 0.36 -16.06
CA MET A 378 7.30 1.04 -14.89
C MET A 378 6.23 1.80 -14.13
N ARG A 379 6.46 1.96 -12.81
CA ARG A 379 5.63 2.81 -11.93
C ARG A 379 6.35 4.12 -11.64
N LEU A 380 5.61 5.22 -11.76
CA LEU A 380 6.03 6.57 -11.37
C LEU A 380 5.17 7.07 -10.20
N ASN A 381 5.81 7.69 -9.22
CA ASN A 381 5.14 8.41 -8.13
C ASN A 381 5.20 9.91 -8.39
N TYR A 382 4.05 10.59 -8.35
CA TYR A 382 3.99 12.05 -8.53
C TYR A 382 3.82 12.82 -7.22
N SER A 383 3.53 12.16 -6.10
CA SER A 383 3.15 12.86 -4.87
C SER A 383 4.30 13.55 -4.12
N ASN A 384 5.55 13.12 -4.32
CA ASN A 384 6.69 13.51 -3.45
C ASN A 384 7.63 14.56 -4.05
N ARG A 385 7.31 15.14 -5.21
CA ARG A 385 8.13 16.19 -5.84
C ARG A 385 7.27 17.34 -6.36
N PRO A 386 7.75 18.59 -6.29
CA PRO A 386 7.04 19.73 -6.88
C PRO A 386 7.04 19.65 -8.43
N PRO A 387 6.11 20.36 -9.10
CA PRO A 387 5.90 20.29 -10.54
C PRO A 387 7.16 20.49 -11.39
N GLU A 388 8.03 21.42 -10.99
CA GLU A 388 9.26 21.75 -11.73
C GLU A 388 10.23 20.57 -11.75
N LEU A 389 10.39 19.89 -10.61
CA LEU A 389 11.25 18.70 -10.49
C LEU A 389 10.62 17.47 -11.17
N ILE A 390 9.29 17.39 -11.22
CA ILE A 390 8.58 16.37 -11.99
C ILE A 390 8.87 16.53 -13.47
N THR A 391 8.73 17.75 -14.00
CA THR A 391 9.01 18.07 -15.42
C THR A 391 10.45 17.74 -15.80
N GLU A 392 11.42 18.18 -15.00
CA GLU A 392 12.82 17.87 -15.22
C GLU A 392 13.11 16.36 -15.16
N GLY A 393 12.52 15.65 -14.20
CA GLY A 393 12.67 14.21 -14.09
C GLY A 393 12.12 13.46 -15.32
N MET A 394 10.96 13.87 -15.82
CA MET A 394 10.37 13.27 -17.04
C MET A 394 11.18 13.60 -18.29
N ARG A 395 11.77 14.79 -18.38
CA ARG A 395 12.71 15.15 -19.45
C ARG A 395 13.93 14.21 -19.46
N ARG A 396 14.55 13.96 -18.31
CA ARG A 396 15.69 13.01 -18.19
C ARG A 396 15.27 11.59 -18.55
N LEU A 397 14.14 11.16 -18.02
CA LEU A 397 13.63 9.81 -18.27
C LEU A 397 13.31 9.57 -19.76
N GLY A 398 12.68 10.55 -20.42
CA GLY A 398 12.39 10.50 -21.85
C GLY A 398 13.67 10.41 -22.70
N ALA A 399 14.72 11.15 -22.33
CA ALA A 399 16.02 11.06 -23.00
C ALA A 399 16.65 9.66 -22.84
N VAL A 400 16.55 9.05 -21.65
CA VAL A 400 17.05 7.68 -21.40
C VAL A 400 16.30 6.65 -22.25
N ILE A 401 14.96 6.77 -22.31
CA ILE A 401 14.13 5.84 -23.10
C ILE A 401 14.45 5.99 -24.59
N SER A 402 14.50 7.23 -25.10
CA SER A 402 14.82 7.52 -26.52
C SER A 402 16.21 7.02 -26.93
N ALA A 403 17.19 7.10 -26.04
CA ALA A 403 18.55 6.59 -26.30
C ALA A 403 18.64 5.05 -26.27
N ALA A 404 17.60 4.37 -25.82
CA ALA A 404 17.55 2.91 -25.72
C ALA A 404 16.73 2.26 -26.84
N MET A 405 16.03 3.07 -27.65
CA MET A 405 15.31 2.65 -28.87
C MET A 405 16.28 2.45 -30.04
#